data_8e6857bebff4af041b6841fb1c32a28a
#
_entry.id   8e6857bebff4af041b6841fb1c32a28a
#
_cell.length_a   1.000
_cell.length_b   1.000
_cell.length_c   1.000
_cell.angle_alpha   90.00
_cell.angle_beta   90.00
_cell.angle_gamma   90.00
#
_symmetry.space_group_name_H-M   'P 1'
#
loop_
_entity.id
_entity.type
_entity.pdbx_description
1 polymer ?
#
loop_
_entity_poly.entity_id
_entity_poly.type
_entity_poly.pdbx_seq_one_letter_code
_entity_poly.pdbx_strand_id
1 'polypeptide(L)'
;MPVERFLLDASVAVEWFLPGGGPGARYAESVLERVSAGELVPSVPDLWHYEIASVLIAAKRDKRISAKKLRSSQVSIRGLQLETLAIELNAADLVDLSQRYHLQGYDTVYFETARRLAIPIASIDGGIKTACRVFGVKLL
;
A
#
# COMPACT_ATOMS: atom_id res chain seq x y z
N MET A 1 23.09 0.53 9.05
CA MET A 1 21.75 0.07 9.44
C MET A 1 21.21 -0.86 8.39
N PRO A 2 20.73 -2.05 8.78
CA PRO A 2 20.05 -2.91 7.82
C PRO A 2 18.78 -2.24 7.31
N VAL A 3 18.56 -2.34 6.01
CA VAL A 3 17.37 -1.80 5.36
C VAL A 3 16.22 -2.75 5.63
N GLU A 4 15.10 -2.24 6.14
CA GLU A 4 13.92 -3.04 6.42
C GLU A 4 12.99 -3.05 5.20
N ARG A 5 12.67 -4.23 4.74
CA ARG A 5 11.68 -4.45 3.68
C ARG A 5 10.29 -4.48 4.30
N PHE A 6 9.34 -3.84 3.67
CA PHE A 6 7.95 -3.82 4.14
C PHE A 6 6.98 -3.86 2.97
N LEU A 7 5.75 -4.28 3.22
CA LEU A 7 4.70 -4.23 2.23
C LEU A 7 3.94 -2.91 2.34
N LEU A 8 3.83 -2.20 1.23
CA LEU A 8 3.17 -0.90 1.14
C LEU A 8 1.74 -1.09 0.65
N ASP A 9 0.76 -0.91 1.54
CA ASP A 9 -0.65 -0.85 1.17
C ASP A 9 -0.95 0.44 0.40
N ALA A 10 -1.83 0.35 -0.58
CA ALA A 10 -2.23 1.51 -1.38
C ALA A 10 -2.80 2.64 -0.52
N SER A 11 -3.43 2.36 0.60
CA SER A 11 -3.98 3.36 1.52
C SER A 11 -2.94 4.37 1.99
N VAL A 12 -1.71 3.93 2.23
CA VAL A 12 -0.59 4.80 2.63
C VAL A 12 -0.09 5.63 1.44
N ALA A 13 0.12 4.98 0.29
CA ALA A 13 0.63 5.65 -0.90
C ALA A 13 -0.34 6.70 -1.46
N VAL A 14 -1.65 6.47 -1.34
CA VAL A 14 -2.67 7.45 -1.73
C VAL A 14 -2.45 8.77 -0.99
N GLU A 15 -2.11 8.74 0.30
CA GLU A 15 -1.83 9.95 1.07
C GLU A 15 -0.59 10.71 0.56
N TRP A 16 0.36 10.01 -0.07
CA TRP A 16 1.54 10.67 -0.66
C TRP A 16 1.20 11.49 -1.90
N PHE A 17 0.23 11.03 -2.69
CA PHE A 17 -0.13 11.63 -3.97
C PHE A 17 -1.37 12.53 -3.87
N LEU A 18 -2.30 12.19 -2.97
CA LEU A 18 -3.56 12.91 -2.75
C LEU A 18 -3.75 13.13 -1.24
N PRO A 19 -2.94 13.99 -0.61
CA PRO A 19 -3.03 14.17 0.84
C PRO A 19 -4.41 14.67 1.26
N GLY A 20 -5.07 13.89 2.13
CA GLY A 20 -6.40 14.19 2.64
C GLY A 20 -6.40 14.95 3.95
N GLY A 21 -5.25 15.12 4.59
CA GLY A 21 -5.12 15.79 5.88
C GLY A 21 -5.75 15.05 7.07
N GLY A 22 -6.15 13.80 6.88
CA GLY A 22 -6.72 12.97 7.93
C GLY A 22 -5.67 12.38 8.89
N PRO A 23 -6.12 11.57 9.89
CA PRO A 23 -5.21 10.99 10.89
C PRO A 23 -4.11 10.11 10.31
N GLY A 24 -4.38 9.51 9.16
CA GLY A 24 -3.40 8.68 8.45
C GLY A 24 -2.30 9.47 7.74
N ALA A 25 -2.48 10.76 7.51
CA ALA A 25 -1.54 11.59 6.74
C ALA A 25 -0.16 11.67 7.41
N ARG A 26 -0.10 11.85 8.73
CA ARG A 26 1.16 11.89 9.48
C ARG A 26 1.89 10.56 9.44
N TYR A 27 1.16 9.49 9.59
CA TYR A 27 1.73 8.16 9.50
C TYR A 27 2.32 7.91 8.11
N ALA A 28 1.54 8.22 7.06
CA ALA A 28 1.99 8.08 5.67
C ALA A 28 3.25 8.92 5.39
N GLU A 29 3.28 10.15 5.91
CA GLU A 29 4.44 11.04 5.79
C GLU A 29 5.68 10.45 6.47
N SER A 30 5.53 9.92 7.69
CA SER A 30 6.65 9.30 8.41
C SER A 30 7.21 8.07 7.69
N VAL A 31 6.33 7.28 7.06
CA VAL A 31 6.76 6.13 6.23
C VAL A 31 7.55 6.62 5.02
N LEU A 32 7.05 7.66 4.34
CA LEU A 32 7.74 8.23 3.17
C LEU A 32 9.12 8.79 3.53
N GLU A 33 9.23 9.48 4.66
CA GLU A 33 10.52 10.00 5.16
C GLU A 33 11.53 8.88 5.36
N ARG A 34 11.11 7.78 5.96
CA ARG A 34 11.99 6.62 6.18
C ARG A 34 12.38 5.92 4.86
N VAL A 35 11.45 5.86 3.89
CA VAL A 35 11.77 5.38 2.54
C VAL A 35 12.79 6.29 1.87
N SER A 36 12.58 7.60 1.93
CA SER A 36 13.49 8.59 1.34
C SER A 36 14.86 8.58 1.99
N ALA A 37 14.93 8.28 3.28
CA ALA A 37 16.19 8.14 4.01
C ALA A 37 16.92 6.81 3.74
N GLY A 38 16.31 5.90 2.97
CA GLY A 38 16.91 4.59 2.68
C GLY A 38 16.81 3.59 3.83
N GLU A 39 16.01 3.87 4.83
CA GLU A 39 15.79 2.96 5.97
C GLU A 39 14.80 1.85 5.65
N LEU A 40 13.84 2.13 4.76
CA LEU A 40 12.77 1.23 4.35
C LEU A 40 12.78 1.02 2.84
N VAL A 41 12.55 -0.22 2.42
CA VAL A 41 12.35 -0.58 1.01
C VAL A 41 10.92 -1.06 0.81
N PRO A 42 10.11 -0.34 0.02
CA PRO A 42 8.73 -0.74 -0.21
C PRO A 42 8.62 -1.86 -1.23
N SER A 43 7.85 -2.89 -0.87
CA SER A 43 7.42 -3.96 -1.77
C SER A 43 5.92 -3.84 -1.97
N VAL A 44 5.44 -4.12 -3.16
CA VAL A 44 4.01 -4.02 -3.52
C VAL A 44 3.59 -5.22 -4.36
N PRO A 45 2.34 -5.69 -4.23
CA PRO A 45 1.77 -6.61 -5.21
C PRO A 45 1.44 -5.86 -6.51
N ASP A 46 1.29 -6.59 -7.62
CA ASP A 46 0.86 -6.00 -8.91
C ASP A 46 -0.39 -5.14 -8.77
N LEU A 47 -1.32 -5.55 -7.93
CA LEU A 47 -2.57 -4.84 -7.64
C LEU A 47 -2.35 -3.38 -7.25
N TRP A 48 -1.27 -3.08 -6.53
CA TRP A 48 -0.95 -1.72 -6.09
C TRP A 48 -0.91 -0.73 -7.27
N HIS A 49 -0.28 -1.15 -8.36
CA HIS A 49 -0.15 -0.28 -9.55
C HIS A 49 -1.51 0.05 -10.17
N TYR A 50 -2.41 -0.94 -10.21
CA TYR A 50 -3.77 -0.73 -10.74
C TYR A 50 -4.58 0.17 -9.83
N GLU A 51 -4.51 -0.03 -8.54
CA GLU A 51 -5.23 0.80 -7.56
C GLU A 51 -4.75 2.25 -7.58
N ILE A 52 -3.45 2.48 -7.53
CA ILE A 52 -2.88 3.84 -7.56
C ILE A 52 -3.21 4.54 -8.88
N ALA A 53 -3.06 3.86 -10.01
CA ALA A 53 -3.43 4.42 -11.31
C ALA A 53 -4.91 4.82 -11.34
N SER A 54 -5.80 3.96 -10.84
CA SER A 54 -7.24 4.23 -10.82
C SER A 54 -7.59 5.44 -9.95
N VAL A 55 -6.95 5.57 -8.80
CA VAL A 55 -7.16 6.72 -7.90
C VAL A 55 -6.69 8.03 -8.56
N LEU A 56 -5.52 8.03 -9.18
CA LEU A 56 -4.98 9.23 -9.84
C LEU A 56 -5.81 9.63 -11.05
N ILE A 57 -6.22 8.69 -11.88
CA ILE A 57 -7.07 8.94 -13.04
C ILE A 57 -8.41 9.52 -12.60
N ALA A 58 -9.03 8.93 -11.57
CA ALA A 58 -10.29 9.44 -11.02
C ALA A 58 -10.14 10.86 -10.48
N ALA A 59 -9.06 11.14 -9.75
CA ALA A 59 -8.80 12.48 -9.21
C ALA A 59 -8.64 13.53 -10.32
N LYS A 60 -7.98 13.17 -11.42
CA LYS A 60 -7.85 14.06 -12.59
C LYS A 60 -9.18 14.28 -13.28
N ARG A 61 -9.96 13.23 -13.51
CA ARG A 61 -11.28 13.31 -14.11
C ARG A 61 -12.21 14.19 -13.28
N ASP A 62 -12.18 14.04 -11.96
CA ASP A 62 -13.03 14.78 -11.02
C ASP A 62 -12.46 16.17 -10.69
N LYS A 63 -11.42 16.60 -11.39
CA LYS A 63 -10.78 17.93 -11.25
C LYS A 63 -10.21 18.20 -9.85
N ARG A 64 -9.89 17.16 -9.09
CA ARG A 64 -9.24 17.31 -7.78
C ARG A 64 -7.74 17.55 -7.90
N ILE A 65 -7.14 17.13 -9.00
CA ILE A 65 -5.74 17.42 -9.34
C ILE A 65 -5.64 17.93 -10.77
N SER A 66 -4.61 18.73 -11.02
CA SER A 66 -4.28 19.22 -12.35
C SER A 66 -3.53 18.21 -13.19
N ALA A 67 -3.44 18.43 -14.50
CA ALA A 67 -2.58 17.63 -15.37
C ALA A 67 -1.11 17.69 -14.93
N LYS A 68 -0.65 18.85 -14.43
CA LYS A 68 0.71 19.01 -13.91
C LYS A 68 0.93 18.14 -12.67
N LYS A 69 -0.01 18.13 -11.74
CA LYS A 69 0.06 17.29 -10.52
C LYS A 69 0.05 15.80 -10.90
N LEU A 70 -0.77 15.41 -11.86
CA LEU A 70 -0.79 14.03 -12.35
C LEU A 70 0.59 13.62 -12.89
N ARG A 71 1.20 14.43 -13.71
CA ARG A 71 2.54 14.15 -14.26
C ARG A 71 3.60 14.10 -13.17
N SER A 72 3.56 15.02 -12.20
CA SER A 72 4.53 15.00 -11.10
C SER A 72 4.37 13.75 -10.22
N SER A 73 3.14 13.28 -10.03
CA SER A 73 2.87 12.02 -9.32
C SER A 73 3.45 10.82 -10.06
N GLN A 74 3.34 10.79 -11.39
CA GLN A 74 3.93 9.73 -12.20
C GLN A 74 5.47 9.72 -12.10
N VAL A 75 6.09 10.89 -12.11
CA VAL A 75 7.55 11.02 -11.92
C VAL A 75 7.95 10.50 -10.54
N SER A 76 7.21 10.88 -9.50
CA SER A 76 7.46 10.41 -8.12
C SER A 76 7.35 8.88 -8.02
N ILE A 77 6.33 8.29 -8.63
CA ILE A 77 6.16 6.83 -8.63
C ILE A 77 7.35 6.14 -9.32
N ARG A 78 7.80 6.63 -10.46
CA ARG A 78 8.97 6.08 -11.14
C ARG A 78 10.25 6.23 -10.32
N GLY A 79 10.33 7.25 -9.49
CA GLY A 79 11.46 7.48 -8.59
C GLY A 79 11.46 6.61 -7.34
N LEU A 80 10.32 6.04 -6.98
CA LEU A 80 10.25 5.07 -5.89
C LEU A 80 10.89 3.76 -6.35
N GLN A 81 11.82 3.25 -5.58
CA GLN A 81 12.44 1.96 -5.88
C GLN A 81 11.55 0.83 -5.35
N LEU A 82 10.37 0.69 -5.97
CA LEU A 82 9.40 -0.33 -5.60
C LEU A 82 9.83 -1.72 -6.08
N GLU A 83 9.77 -2.69 -5.19
CA GLU A 83 9.82 -4.08 -5.57
C GLU A 83 8.40 -4.58 -5.84
N THR A 84 8.09 -4.91 -7.09
CA THR A 84 6.79 -5.47 -7.45
C THR A 84 6.82 -6.99 -7.33
N LEU A 85 5.88 -7.54 -6.58
CA LEU A 85 5.82 -8.96 -6.25
C LEU A 85 4.64 -9.61 -6.96
N ALA A 86 4.89 -10.75 -7.58
CA ALA A 86 3.85 -11.63 -8.09
C ALA A 86 3.52 -12.68 -7.04
N ILE A 87 2.25 -12.73 -6.62
CA ILE A 87 1.73 -13.77 -5.73
C ILE A 87 0.62 -14.49 -6.45
N GLU A 88 0.75 -15.80 -6.54
CA GLU A 88 -0.29 -16.65 -7.12
C GLU A 88 -1.44 -16.81 -6.14
N LEU A 89 -2.53 -16.11 -6.41
CA LEU A 89 -3.81 -16.24 -5.70
C LEU A 89 -4.93 -16.25 -6.73
N ASN A 90 -5.63 -17.35 -6.82
CA ASN A 90 -6.83 -17.41 -7.64
C ASN A 90 -8.05 -16.91 -6.85
N ALA A 91 -9.17 -16.72 -7.52
CA ALA A 91 -10.38 -16.20 -6.90
C ALA A 91 -10.89 -17.09 -5.75
N ALA A 92 -10.80 -18.39 -5.88
CA ALA A 92 -11.25 -19.32 -4.84
C ALA A 92 -10.40 -19.18 -3.57
N ASP A 93 -9.08 -19.08 -3.71
CA ASP A 93 -8.16 -18.86 -2.58
C ASP A 93 -8.46 -17.53 -1.89
N LEU A 94 -8.70 -16.48 -2.68
CA LEU A 94 -9.01 -15.17 -2.13
C LEU A 94 -10.33 -15.15 -1.34
N VAL A 95 -11.33 -15.89 -1.79
CA VAL A 95 -12.59 -16.03 -1.03
C VAL A 95 -12.31 -16.69 0.33
N ASP A 96 -11.59 -17.79 0.34
CA ASP A 96 -11.28 -18.52 1.57
C ASP A 96 -10.46 -17.67 2.55
N LEU A 97 -9.42 -17.00 2.05
CA LEU A 97 -8.57 -16.14 2.86
C LEU A 97 -9.32 -14.91 3.38
N SER A 98 -10.17 -14.30 2.55
CA SER A 98 -10.97 -13.14 2.95
C SER A 98 -11.92 -13.49 4.09
N GLN A 99 -12.54 -14.67 4.05
CA GLN A 99 -13.37 -15.16 5.13
C GLN A 99 -12.56 -15.43 6.40
N ARG A 100 -11.40 -16.06 6.26
CA ARG A 100 -10.51 -16.36 7.39
C ARG A 100 -10.03 -15.11 8.10
N TYR A 101 -9.61 -14.09 7.34
CA TYR A 101 -9.04 -12.86 7.89
C TYR A 101 -10.06 -11.78 8.19
N HIS A 102 -11.33 -12.00 7.82
CA HIS A 102 -12.37 -10.96 7.90
C HIS A 102 -11.98 -9.69 7.14
N LEU A 103 -11.35 -9.89 5.98
CA LEU A 103 -10.95 -8.81 5.07
C LEU A 103 -11.77 -8.87 3.79
N GLN A 104 -11.82 -7.76 3.08
CA GLN A 104 -12.50 -7.67 1.80
C GLN A 104 -11.49 -7.59 0.65
N GLY A 105 -11.77 -8.36 -0.40
CA GLY A 105 -11.19 -8.24 -1.73
C GLY A 105 -9.69 -7.93 -1.75
N TYR A 106 -9.39 -6.71 -2.08
CA TYR A 106 -8.01 -6.26 -2.30
C TYR A 106 -7.18 -6.21 -1.02
N ASP A 107 -7.78 -5.93 0.13
CA ASP A 107 -7.07 -5.91 1.41
C ASP A 107 -6.50 -7.28 1.74
N THR A 108 -7.19 -8.34 1.37
CA THR A 108 -6.72 -9.71 1.52
C THR A 108 -5.43 -9.96 0.74
N VAL A 109 -5.30 -9.40 -0.45
CA VAL A 109 -4.08 -9.54 -1.28
C VAL A 109 -2.88 -8.93 -0.56
N TYR A 110 -3.03 -7.72 -0.03
CA TYR A 110 -1.94 -7.06 0.71
C TYR A 110 -1.57 -7.83 1.96
N PHE A 111 -2.56 -8.19 2.75
CA PHE A 111 -2.34 -8.89 4.01
C PHE A 111 -1.66 -10.26 3.79
N GLU A 112 -2.17 -11.05 2.86
CA GLU A 112 -1.62 -12.37 2.57
C GLU A 112 -0.20 -12.28 2.00
N THR A 113 0.08 -11.26 1.21
CA THR A 113 1.43 -11.01 0.68
C THR A 113 2.42 -10.75 1.83
N ALA A 114 2.08 -9.87 2.76
CA ALA A 114 2.92 -9.58 3.92
C ALA A 114 3.13 -10.83 4.78
N ARG A 115 2.07 -11.59 5.00
CA ARG A 115 2.13 -12.81 5.80
C ARG A 115 3.07 -13.85 5.19
N ARG A 116 2.93 -14.13 3.90
CA ARG A 116 3.77 -15.13 3.18
C ARG A 116 5.23 -14.75 3.18
N LEU A 117 5.52 -13.46 3.05
CA LEU A 117 6.89 -12.96 3.02
C LEU A 117 7.46 -12.71 4.41
N ALA A 118 6.64 -12.83 5.44
CA ALA A 118 7.02 -12.53 6.83
C ALA A 118 7.66 -11.14 6.98
N ILE A 119 7.09 -10.14 6.30
CA ILE A 119 7.53 -8.75 6.36
C ILE A 119 6.43 -7.87 6.99
N PRO A 120 6.81 -6.73 7.58
CA PRO A 120 5.81 -5.79 8.10
C PRO A 120 4.96 -5.21 6.99
N ILE A 121 3.74 -4.78 7.33
CA ILE A 121 2.85 -4.06 6.42
C ILE A 121 2.62 -2.63 6.91
N ALA A 122 2.70 -1.67 6.01
CA ALA A 122 2.27 -0.30 6.27
C ALA A 122 0.86 -0.10 5.70
N SER A 123 -0.09 0.20 6.56
CA SER A 123 -1.49 0.40 6.17
C SER A 123 -2.19 1.36 7.12
N ILE A 124 -3.17 2.10 6.59
CA ILE A 124 -4.07 2.96 7.35
C ILE A 124 -5.44 2.27 7.55
N ASP A 125 -5.69 1.20 6.80
CA ASP A 125 -6.96 0.47 6.84
C ASP A 125 -7.19 -0.22 8.18
N GLY A 126 -8.37 0.03 8.78
CA GLY A 126 -8.72 -0.53 10.08
C GLY A 126 -8.85 -2.05 10.08
N GLY A 127 -9.37 -2.63 9.00
CA GLY A 127 -9.49 -4.08 8.84
C GLY A 127 -8.13 -4.77 8.80
N ILE A 128 -7.19 -4.22 8.03
CA ILE A 128 -5.82 -4.73 7.97
C ILE A 128 -5.13 -4.62 9.33
N LYS A 129 -5.28 -3.49 10.03
CA LYS A 129 -4.72 -3.32 11.37
C LYS A 129 -5.24 -4.37 12.34
N THR A 130 -6.53 -4.66 12.30
CA THR A 130 -7.14 -5.70 13.14
C THR A 130 -6.60 -7.08 12.78
N ALA A 131 -6.51 -7.41 11.49
CA ALA A 131 -5.96 -8.68 11.05
C ALA A 131 -4.50 -8.86 11.48
N CYS A 132 -3.70 -7.79 11.44
CA CYS A 132 -2.32 -7.82 11.95
C CYS A 132 -2.26 -8.24 13.42
N ARG A 133 -3.12 -7.66 14.24
CA ARG A 133 -3.17 -8.01 15.68
C ARG A 133 -3.60 -9.45 15.91
N VAL A 134 -4.61 -9.92 15.16
CA VAL A 134 -5.19 -11.26 15.35
C VAL A 134 -4.28 -12.35 14.83
N PHE A 135 -3.65 -12.15 13.68
CA PHE A 135 -2.90 -13.18 12.96
C PHE A 135 -1.38 -13.01 13.02
N GLY A 136 -0.90 -12.05 13.80
CA GLY A 136 0.54 -11.93 14.09
C GLY A 136 1.39 -11.37 12.95
N VAL A 137 0.82 -10.57 12.06
CA VAL A 137 1.59 -9.80 11.08
C VAL A 137 1.99 -8.47 11.70
N LYS A 138 3.26 -8.11 11.58
CA LYS A 138 3.75 -6.86 12.14
C LYS A 138 3.20 -5.66 11.35
N LEU A 139 2.61 -4.71 12.05
CA LEU A 139 2.26 -3.41 11.49
C LEU A 139 3.48 -2.49 11.63
N LEU A 140 3.88 -1.87 10.51
CA LEU A 140 5.01 -0.95 10.50
C LEU A 140 4.70 0.33 11.27
#